data_538cf6eb0d62ee5a4213acf63ec0bbdc
#
_entry.id   538cf6eb0d62ee5a4213acf63ec0bbdc
#
_cell.length_a   1.000
_cell.length_b   1.000
_cell.length_c   1.000
_cell.angle_alpha   90.00
_cell.angle_beta   90.00
_cell.angle_gamma   90.00
#
_symmetry.space_group_name_H-M   'P 1'
#
loop_
_entity.id
_entity.type
_entity.pdbx_description
1 polymer ?
#
loop_
_entity_poly.entity_id
_entity_poly.type
_entity_poly.pdbx_seq_one_letter_code
_entity_poly.pdbx_strand_id
1 'polypeptide(L)'
;MDKEHRVSVYDMVKELNLKEVTPEINSKEVYIEQAEINRPALQLAGFFENFAQNRVQIIGKAEHLFIEEVEKDVENAKNIYKRFIGAGIPVIVFCRNLHPSEMMIKVAKEYGVPVLISQDATSEFMAEVIRWLGTVLAPSITIHGVLVDVFGEGILITGESRIGKSEAALELIRRGHRLVSDDVVEIKRVSKKSLIGTSPEVTRFFIELRGIGIIDVKNLYGVESVKMEQEINLVIQLEDWNKDADYDRLGLEEKYVEYLGNKVAAHTLPIRPGRNLAIIVEAAAINHRQKKMGYNAAEELYKRVTGQMED
;
A
#
# COMPACT_ATOMS: atom_id res chain seq x y z
N MET A 1 4.96 -17.78 -1.18
CA MET A 1 5.13 -17.46 -2.61
C MET A 1 4.94 -15.97 -2.71
N ASP A 2 6.05 -15.26 -2.98
CA ASP A 2 5.98 -13.81 -3.23
C ASP A 2 5.05 -13.59 -4.41
N LYS A 3 3.94 -12.87 -4.19
CA LYS A 3 3.16 -12.34 -5.30
C LYS A 3 4.11 -11.43 -6.07
N GLU A 4 4.46 -11.81 -7.30
CA GLU A 4 5.21 -10.94 -8.20
C GLU A 4 4.53 -9.57 -8.18
N HIS A 5 5.29 -8.55 -7.77
CA HIS A 5 4.80 -7.17 -7.64
C HIS A 5 4.71 -6.57 -9.05
N ARG A 6 3.70 -7.01 -9.81
CA ARG A 6 3.44 -6.58 -11.19
C ARG A 6 1.95 -6.37 -11.41
N VAL A 7 1.61 -5.44 -12.28
CA VAL A 7 0.22 -5.15 -12.67
C VAL A 7 0.11 -5.15 -14.19
N SER A 8 -1.00 -5.63 -14.73
CA SER A 8 -1.19 -5.65 -16.18
C SER A 8 -1.45 -4.27 -16.76
N VAL A 9 -1.05 -4.04 -18.01
CA VAL A 9 -1.42 -2.82 -18.75
C VAL A 9 -2.95 -2.72 -18.89
N TYR A 10 -3.65 -3.85 -18.96
CA TYR A 10 -5.11 -3.89 -18.98
C TYR A 10 -5.75 -3.27 -17.72
N ASP A 11 -5.20 -3.57 -16.53
CA ASP A 11 -5.69 -2.94 -15.29
C ASP A 11 -5.44 -1.44 -15.29
N MET A 12 -4.29 -1.01 -15.82
CA MET A 12 -3.98 0.41 -16.01
C MET A 12 -4.98 1.09 -16.97
N VAL A 13 -5.33 0.44 -18.07
CA VAL A 13 -6.33 0.95 -19.03
C VAL A 13 -7.67 1.18 -18.36
N LYS A 14 -8.13 0.22 -17.54
CA LYS A 14 -9.41 0.30 -16.84
C LYS A 14 -9.42 1.36 -15.75
N GLU A 15 -8.39 1.37 -14.90
CA GLU A 15 -8.35 2.24 -13.74
C GLU A 15 -8.21 3.72 -14.14
N LEU A 16 -7.35 3.99 -15.15
CA LEU A 16 -7.06 5.34 -15.60
C LEU A 16 -7.88 5.75 -16.84
N ASN A 17 -8.90 4.96 -17.20
CA ASN A 17 -9.81 5.22 -18.33
C ASN A 17 -9.09 5.59 -19.64
N LEU A 18 -8.09 4.80 -20.02
CA LEU A 18 -7.25 5.05 -21.19
C LEU A 18 -7.87 4.45 -22.47
N LYS A 19 -7.61 5.09 -23.60
CA LYS A 19 -8.01 4.57 -24.91
C LYS A 19 -6.87 3.76 -25.53
N GLU A 20 -7.14 2.52 -25.91
CA GLU A 20 -6.18 1.68 -26.62
C GLU A 20 -6.10 2.07 -28.11
N VAL A 21 -4.86 2.28 -28.59
CA VAL A 21 -4.56 2.54 -30.03
C VAL A 21 -4.18 1.25 -30.74
N THR A 22 -3.64 0.30 -29.99
CA THR A 22 -3.20 -1.03 -30.50
C THR A 22 -4.01 -2.14 -29.81
N PRO A 23 -5.33 -2.24 -30.02
CA PRO A 23 -6.19 -3.20 -29.32
C PRO A 23 -5.92 -4.66 -29.69
N GLU A 24 -5.18 -4.92 -30.76
CA GLU A 24 -4.73 -6.26 -31.15
C GLU A 24 -3.60 -6.81 -30.25
N ILE A 25 -2.92 -5.96 -29.49
CA ILE A 25 -1.93 -6.38 -28.50
C ILE A 25 -2.66 -6.72 -27.22
N ASN A 26 -2.46 -7.95 -26.70
CA ASN A 26 -3.11 -8.40 -25.49
C ASN A 26 -2.53 -7.69 -24.24
N SER A 27 -3.12 -6.57 -23.86
CA SER A 27 -2.70 -5.76 -22.71
C SER A 27 -2.76 -6.52 -21.35
N LYS A 28 -3.45 -7.67 -21.28
CA LYS A 28 -3.47 -8.54 -20.10
C LYS A 28 -2.18 -9.34 -19.89
N GLU A 29 -1.40 -9.52 -20.93
CA GLU A 29 -0.14 -10.27 -20.89
C GLU A 29 1.09 -9.36 -20.82
N VAL A 30 0.90 -8.05 -20.87
CA VAL A 30 1.98 -7.06 -20.69
C VAL A 30 1.90 -6.49 -19.28
N TYR A 31 3.03 -6.53 -18.56
CA TYR A 31 3.10 -6.18 -17.15
C TYR A 31 4.00 -4.97 -16.89
N ILE A 32 3.61 -4.19 -15.89
CA ILE A 32 4.36 -3.08 -15.32
C ILE A 32 4.85 -3.52 -13.95
N GLU A 33 6.16 -3.37 -13.69
CA GLU A 33 6.81 -3.82 -12.46
C GLU A 33 7.41 -2.67 -11.65
N GLN A 34 7.41 -1.45 -12.21
CA GLN A 34 7.98 -0.28 -11.55
C GLN A 34 6.95 0.85 -11.46
N ALA A 35 6.87 1.47 -10.29
CA ALA A 35 5.97 2.59 -10.03
C ALA A 35 6.44 3.92 -10.65
N GLU A 36 7.69 3.97 -11.08
CA GLU A 36 8.26 5.14 -11.70
C GLU A 36 7.90 5.21 -13.18
N ILE A 37 7.88 6.43 -13.71
CA ILE A 37 7.59 6.72 -15.11
C ILE A 37 8.83 7.28 -15.82
N ASN A 38 8.80 7.32 -17.16
CA ASN A 38 9.82 7.99 -17.97
C ASN A 38 9.17 8.90 -19.02
N ARG A 39 9.85 10.02 -19.32
CA ARG A 39 9.56 10.88 -20.47
C ARG A 39 10.71 10.73 -21.47
N PRO A 40 10.48 10.07 -22.62
CA PRO A 40 11.57 9.58 -23.47
C PRO A 40 12.15 10.65 -24.43
N ALA A 41 12.23 11.92 -24.02
CA ALA A 41 12.75 12.99 -24.86
C ALA A 41 14.17 12.72 -25.38
N LEU A 42 15.07 12.22 -24.53
CA LEU A 42 16.45 11.87 -24.91
C LEU A 42 16.49 10.67 -25.83
N GLN A 43 15.63 9.66 -25.61
CA GLN A 43 15.55 8.47 -26.46
C GLN A 43 15.06 8.83 -27.86
N LEU A 44 14.09 9.72 -27.95
CA LEU A 44 13.62 10.25 -29.23
C LEU A 44 14.70 11.07 -29.97
N ALA A 45 15.66 11.65 -29.24
CA ALA A 45 16.84 12.29 -29.81
C ALA A 45 18.00 11.31 -30.13
N GLY A 46 17.80 10.01 -29.92
CA GLY A 46 18.79 8.96 -30.22
C GLY A 46 19.77 8.66 -29.09
N PHE A 47 19.61 9.24 -27.90
CA PHE A 47 20.46 9.00 -26.73
C PHE A 47 19.83 7.94 -25.80
N PHE A 48 20.52 6.81 -25.59
CA PHE A 48 19.98 5.66 -24.85
C PHE A 48 20.80 5.26 -23.61
N GLU A 49 21.85 5.98 -23.26
CA GLU A 49 22.60 5.71 -22.03
C GLU A 49 21.69 5.89 -20.81
N ASN A 50 21.70 4.92 -19.89
CA ASN A 50 20.85 4.89 -18.70
C ASN A 50 19.35 5.03 -18.98
N PHE A 51 18.89 4.49 -20.12
CA PHE A 51 17.47 4.48 -20.46
C PHE A 51 16.65 3.62 -19.47
N ALA A 52 15.68 4.24 -18.83
CA ALA A 52 14.75 3.57 -17.92
C ALA A 52 13.64 2.83 -18.71
N GLN A 53 14.01 1.74 -19.40
CA GLN A 53 13.15 1.00 -20.31
C GLN A 53 11.98 0.31 -19.59
N ASN A 54 12.16 -0.16 -18.35
CA ASN A 54 11.13 -0.90 -17.59
C ASN A 54 10.00 -0.01 -17.03
N ARG A 55 9.98 1.28 -17.39
CA ARG A 55 9.00 2.24 -16.91
C ARG A 55 7.93 2.53 -17.95
N VAL A 56 6.75 2.97 -17.50
CA VAL A 56 5.72 3.55 -18.36
C VAL A 56 6.30 4.77 -19.09
N GLN A 57 6.22 4.78 -20.42
CA GLN A 57 6.74 5.85 -21.26
C GLN A 57 5.64 6.86 -21.56
N ILE A 58 5.82 8.12 -21.17
CA ILE A 58 4.80 9.17 -21.30
C ILE A 58 5.21 10.21 -22.33
N ILE A 59 4.37 10.39 -23.34
CA ILE A 59 4.52 11.38 -24.40
C ILE A 59 3.59 12.55 -24.10
N GLY A 60 4.17 13.70 -23.80
CA GLY A 60 3.46 14.95 -23.67
C GLY A 60 3.58 15.80 -24.94
N LYS A 61 3.12 17.07 -24.86
CA LYS A 61 3.13 17.99 -26.01
C LYS A 61 4.55 18.25 -26.56
N ALA A 62 5.55 18.36 -25.68
CA ALA A 62 6.93 18.65 -26.10
C ALA A 62 7.53 17.46 -26.87
N GLU A 63 7.37 16.25 -26.35
CA GLU A 63 7.82 15.02 -27.01
C GLU A 63 7.07 14.79 -28.32
N HIS A 64 5.78 15.08 -28.37
CA HIS A 64 4.96 14.93 -29.58
C HIS A 64 5.44 15.87 -30.72
N LEU A 65 5.68 17.14 -30.39
CA LEU A 65 6.25 18.09 -31.37
C LEU A 65 7.66 17.68 -31.83
N PHE A 66 8.44 17.11 -30.93
CA PHE A 66 9.76 16.59 -31.28
C PHE A 66 9.68 15.35 -32.17
N ILE A 67 8.70 14.48 -31.97
CA ILE A 67 8.39 13.35 -32.85
C ILE A 67 8.11 13.84 -34.29
N GLU A 68 7.29 14.88 -34.46
CA GLU A 68 7.00 15.48 -35.78
C GLU A 68 8.28 15.99 -36.46
N GLU A 69 9.24 16.53 -35.69
CA GLU A 69 10.54 16.97 -36.23
C GLU A 69 11.43 15.79 -36.65
N VAL A 70 11.51 14.77 -35.79
CA VAL A 70 12.29 13.55 -36.06
C VAL A 70 11.76 12.79 -37.29
N GLU A 71 10.47 12.78 -37.50
CA GLU A 71 9.81 12.08 -38.62
C GLU A 71 10.01 12.75 -40.00
N LYS A 72 10.62 13.94 -40.06
CA LYS A 72 11.06 14.54 -41.33
C LYS A 72 12.17 13.72 -41.99
N ASP A 73 12.98 13.01 -41.17
CA ASP A 73 13.90 11.98 -41.65
C ASP A 73 13.34 10.59 -41.32
N VAL A 74 12.61 10.03 -42.27
CA VAL A 74 11.86 8.76 -42.13
C VAL A 74 12.76 7.59 -41.72
N GLU A 75 13.95 7.47 -42.29
CA GLU A 75 14.85 6.35 -42.00
C GLU A 75 15.47 6.47 -40.59
N ASN A 76 15.87 7.67 -40.20
CA ASN A 76 16.37 7.96 -38.85
C ASN A 76 15.26 7.75 -37.80
N ALA A 77 14.05 8.25 -38.03
CA ALA A 77 12.91 8.05 -37.16
C ALA A 77 12.60 6.58 -36.92
N LYS A 78 12.58 5.79 -37.97
CA LYS A 78 12.37 4.34 -37.90
C LYS A 78 13.41 3.61 -37.07
N ASN A 79 14.68 3.99 -37.23
CA ASN A 79 15.80 3.44 -36.46
C ASN A 79 15.68 3.82 -34.97
N ILE A 80 15.34 5.06 -34.67
CA ILE A 80 15.10 5.53 -33.29
C ILE A 80 13.95 4.75 -32.65
N TYR A 81 12.80 4.62 -33.33
CA TYR A 81 11.66 3.88 -32.81
C TYR A 81 11.95 2.40 -32.57
N LYS A 82 12.67 1.74 -33.48
CA LYS A 82 13.07 0.35 -33.27
C LYS A 82 13.98 0.19 -32.05
N ARG A 83 14.89 1.11 -31.82
CA ARG A 83 15.76 1.11 -30.62
C ARG A 83 14.97 1.42 -29.35
N PHE A 84 14.05 2.40 -29.39
CA PHE A 84 13.27 2.85 -28.24
C PHE A 84 12.23 1.78 -27.84
N ILE A 85 11.40 1.34 -28.78
CA ILE A 85 10.31 0.40 -28.53
C ILE A 85 10.87 -1.02 -28.35
N GLY A 86 11.87 -1.41 -29.13
CA GLY A 86 12.55 -2.70 -29.04
C GLY A 86 13.43 -2.89 -27.80
N ALA A 87 13.61 -1.84 -26.98
CA ALA A 87 14.30 -1.96 -25.70
C ALA A 87 13.51 -2.75 -24.64
N GLY A 88 12.24 -3.12 -24.93
CA GLY A 88 11.40 -3.88 -23.99
C GLY A 88 10.60 -2.99 -23.03
N ILE A 89 10.18 -1.83 -23.49
CA ILE A 89 9.29 -0.95 -22.72
C ILE A 89 7.91 -1.57 -22.54
N PRO A 90 7.24 -1.40 -21.36
CA PRO A 90 5.95 -2.03 -21.12
C PRO A 90 4.80 -1.36 -21.87
N VAL A 91 4.81 -0.05 -22.02
CA VAL A 91 3.70 0.71 -22.61
C VAL A 91 4.12 2.14 -22.97
N ILE A 92 3.49 2.71 -24.00
CA ILE A 92 3.60 4.12 -24.35
C ILE A 92 2.24 4.78 -24.16
N VAL A 93 2.19 5.93 -23.45
CA VAL A 93 0.96 6.70 -23.24
C VAL A 93 1.11 8.10 -23.78
N PHE A 94 0.25 8.46 -24.71
CA PHE A 94 0.12 9.81 -25.24
C PHE A 94 -0.90 10.59 -24.41
N CYS A 95 -0.48 11.69 -23.80
CA CYS A 95 -1.37 12.57 -23.02
C CYS A 95 -2.06 13.63 -23.89
N ARG A 96 -3.07 14.33 -23.32
CA ARG A 96 -3.79 15.44 -23.99
C ARG A 96 -4.51 15.03 -25.29
N ASN A 97 -4.96 13.79 -25.35
CA ASN A 97 -5.59 13.23 -26.55
C ASN A 97 -4.70 13.38 -27.82
N LEU A 98 -3.37 13.42 -27.63
CA LEU A 98 -2.43 13.41 -28.75
C LEU A 98 -2.41 12.01 -29.39
N HIS A 99 -2.20 11.96 -30.70
CA HIS A 99 -2.19 10.71 -31.44
C HIS A 99 -0.78 10.34 -31.88
N PRO A 100 -0.37 9.06 -31.76
CA PRO A 100 0.88 8.56 -32.32
C PRO A 100 0.84 8.57 -33.84
N SER A 101 2.00 8.66 -34.48
CA SER A 101 2.12 8.51 -35.92
C SER A 101 1.88 7.05 -36.35
N GLU A 102 1.49 6.84 -37.62
CA GLU A 102 1.33 5.50 -38.20
C GLU A 102 2.65 4.68 -38.15
N MET A 103 3.78 5.37 -38.33
CA MET A 103 5.10 4.74 -38.23
C MET A 103 5.36 4.18 -36.82
N MET A 104 5.08 4.98 -35.79
CA MET A 104 5.26 4.55 -34.40
C MET A 104 4.30 3.41 -34.04
N ILE A 105 3.04 3.48 -34.47
CA ILE A 105 2.05 2.41 -34.27
C ILE A 105 2.55 1.12 -34.93
N LYS A 106 3.06 1.19 -36.16
CA LYS A 106 3.59 0.00 -36.86
C LYS A 106 4.75 -0.63 -36.13
N VAL A 107 5.70 0.15 -35.64
CA VAL A 107 6.83 -0.37 -34.86
C VAL A 107 6.35 -0.93 -33.52
N ALA A 108 5.41 -0.27 -32.85
CA ALA A 108 4.86 -0.76 -31.58
C ALA A 108 4.19 -2.14 -31.74
N LYS A 109 3.43 -2.35 -32.82
CA LYS A 109 2.85 -3.64 -33.18
C LYS A 109 3.91 -4.72 -33.47
N GLU A 110 4.98 -4.36 -34.17
CA GLU A 110 6.10 -5.26 -34.46
C GLU A 110 6.74 -5.82 -33.19
N TYR A 111 6.85 -5.00 -32.13
CA TYR A 111 7.45 -5.37 -30.84
C TYR A 111 6.44 -5.76 -29.75
N GLY A 112 5.14 -5.75 -30.05
CA GLY A 112 4.10 -6.12 -29.09
C GLY A 112 3.94 -5.13 -27.92
N VAL A 113 4.26 -3.84 -28.13
CA VAL A 113 4.18 -2.78 -27.09
C VAL A 113 2.85 -2.04 -27.21
N PRO A 114 1.98 -2.07 -26.16
CA PRO A 114 0.72 -1.33 -26.15
C PRO A 114 0.95 0.18 -26.26
N VAL A 115 0.12 0.84 -27.09
CA VAL A 115 0.08 2.29 -27.22
C VAL A 115 -1.30 2.78 -26.79
N LEU A 116 -1.31 3.73 -25.84
CA LEU A 116 -2.50 4.22 -25.18
C LEU A 116 -2.60 5.74 -25.31
N ILE A 117 -3.81 6.27 -25.16
CA ILE A 117 -4.09 7.71 -25.12
C ILE A 117 -4.82 8.05 -23.83
N SER A 118 -4.33 9.07 -23.11
CA SER A 118 -5.04 9.79 -22.04
C SER A 118 -5.55 11.13 -22.55
N GLN A 119 -6.73 11.54 -22.06
CA GLN A 119 -7.27 12.87 -22.31
C GLN A 119 -6.63 13.95 -21.41
N ASP A 120 -6.04 13.53 -20.30
CA ASP A 120 -5.55 14.40 -19.24
C ASP A 120 -4.32 15.21 -19.65
N ALA A 121 -4.10 16.32 -18.95
CA ALA A 121 -2.84 17.05 -19.05
C ALA A 121 -1.67 16.16 -18.60
N THR A 122 -0.51 16.29 -19.24
CA THR A 122 0.65 15.41 -18.97
C THR A 122 1.04 15.37 -17.50
N SER A 123 1.03 16.52 -16.81
CA SER A 123 1.38 16.60 -15.38
C SER A 123 0.34 15.94 -14.47
N GLU A 124 -0.92 16.04 -14.82
CA GLU A 124 -2.04 15.43 -14.11
C GLU A 124 -1.99 13.90 -14.25
N PHE A 125 -1.89 13.41 -15.47
CA PHE A 125 -1.75 11.99 -15.76
C PHE A 125 -0.51 11.38 -15.07
N MET A 126 0.64 12.08 -15.12
CA MET A 126 1.86 11.64 -14.42
C MET A 126 1.64 11.46 -12.92
N ALA A 127 0.98 12.43 -12.27
CA ALA A 127 0.70 12.34 -10.84
C ALA A 127 -0.24 11.18 -10.51
N GLU A 128 -1.25 10.96 -11.34
CA GLU A 128 -2.23 9.89 -11.15
C GLU A 128 -1.62 8.50 -11.36
N VAL A 129 -0.90 8.28 -12.45
CA VAL A 129 -0.27 6.98 -12.72
C VAL A 129 0.80 6.62 -11.69
N ILE A 130 1.62 7.59 -11.23
CA ILE A 130 2.61 7.37 -10.17
C ILE A 130 1.92 6.96 -8.87
N ARG A 131 0.86 7.66 -8.47
CA ARG A 131 0.08 7.34 -7.27
C ARG A 131 -0.55 5.95 -7.38
N TRP A 132 -1.19 5.63 -8.49
CA TRP A 132 -1.82 4.34 -8.72
C TRP A 132 -0.80 3.20 -8.72
N LEU A 133 0.28 3.30 -9.52
CA LEU A 133 1.35 2.30 -9.54
C LEU A 133 2.01 2.14 -8.17
N GLY A 134 2.24 3.24 -7.45
CA GLY A 134 2.76 3.21 -6.09
C GLY A 134 1.87 2.45 -5.11
N THR A 135 0.55 2.43 -5.35
CA THR A 135 -0.41 1.67 -4.52
C THR A 135 -0.48 0.20 -4.92
N VAL A 136 -0.59 -0.10 -6.24
CA VAL A 136 -0.79 -1.49 -6.70
C VAL A 136 0.50 -2.32 -6.66
N LEU A 137 1.65 -1.68 -6.86
CA LEU A 137 2.98 -2.30 -6.78
C LEU A 137 3.60 -2.19 -5.38
N ALA A 138 2.87 -1.65 -4.39
CA ALA A 138 3.38 -1.53 -3.04
C ALA A 138 3.77 -2.90 -2.46
N PRO A 139 4.96 -3.02 -1.85
CA PRO A 139 5.34 -4.24 -1.15
C PRO A 139 4.26 -4.64 -0.14
N SER A 140 3.87 -5.89 -0.14
CA SER A 140 2.82 -6.41 0.75
C SER A 140 3.22 -7.73 1.39
N ILE A 141 2.76 -7.93 2.62
CA ILE A 141 2.86 -9.20 3.36
C ILE A 141 1.50 -9.56 3.92
N THR A 142 1.32 -10.83 4.20
CA THR A 142 0.14 -11.34 4.91
C THR A 142 0.59 -11.89 6.25
N ILE A 143 -0.11 -11.48 7.31
CA ILE A 143 0.18 -11.95 8.67
C ILE A 143 -1.09 -12.46 9.35
N HIS A 144 -0.92 -13.39 10.32
CA HIS A 144 -1.99 -13.80 11.21
C HIS A 144 -2.15 -12.79 12.34
N GLY A 145 -3.35 -12.23 12.46
CA GLY A 145 -3.67 -11.23 13.46
C GLY A 145 -5.05 -10.63 13.25
N VAL A 146 -5.39 -9.69 14.11
CA VAL A 146 -6.63 -8.92 14.04
C VAL A 146 -6.29 -7.45 13.92
N LEU A 147 -6.89 -6.75 12.98
CA LEU A 147 -6.74 -5.31 12.84
C LEU A 147 -8.05 -4.60 13.17
N VAL A 148 -7.99 -3.70 14.15
CA VAL A 148 -9.12 -2.87 14.60
C VAL A 148 -8.74 -1.40 14.57
N ASP A 149 -9.69 -0.56 14.23
CA ASP A 149 -9.60 0.89 14.39
C ASP A 149 -10.16 1.25 15.76
N VAL A 150 -9.28 1.68 16.67
CA VAL A 150 -9.60 2.06 18.05
C VAL A 150 -9.38 3.56 18.21
N PHE A 151 -10.46 4.33 18.30
CA PHE A 151 -10.43 5.80 18.36
C PHE A 151 -9.67 6.46 17.18
N GLY A 152 -9.61 5.80 16.00
CA GLY A 152 -8.88 6.28 14.83
C GLY A 152 -7.42 5.81 14.76
N GLU A 153 -6.88 5.14 15.78
CA GLU A 153 -5.58 4.45 15.73
C GLU A 153 -5.78 3.00 15.26
N GLY A 154 -5.02 2.57 14.26
CA GLY A 154 -5.02 1.18 13.83
C GLY A 154 -4.20 0.31 14.76
N ILE A 155 -4.87 -0.60 15.44
CA ILE A 155 -4.26 -1.52 16.38
C ILE A 155 -4.20 -2.91 15.75
N LEU A 156 -2.98 -3.40 15.51
CA LEU A 156 -2.74 -4.74 15.04
C LEU A 156 -2.50 -5.66 16.22
N ILE A 157 -3.42 -6.57 16.47
CA ILE A 157 -3.34 -7.54 17.58
C ILE A 157 -2.78 -8.85 17.02
N THR A 158 -1.62 -9.26 17.52
CA THR A 158 -0.93 -10.51 17.14
C THR A 158 -0.77 -11.42 18.35
N GLY A 159 -0.35 -12.64 18.13
CA GLY A 159 -0.13 -13.66 19.18
C GLY A 159 -0.55 -15.05 18.71
N GLU A 160 -0.30 -16.04 19.52
CA GLU A 160 -0.59 -17.45 19.20
C GLU A 160 -2.07 -17.67 18.86
N SER A 161 -2.34 -18.73 18.10
CA SER A 161 -3.72 -19.16 17.86
C SER A 161 -4.37 -19.52 19.19
N ARG A 162 -5.64 -19.14 19.36
CA ARG A 162 -6.44 -19.39 20.59
C ARG A 162 -6.16 -18.48 21.78
N ILE A 163 -5.36 -17.44 21.61
CA ILE A 163 -5.01 -16.54 22.71
C ILE A 163 -6.09 -15.49 23.03
N GLY A 164 -7.19 -15.42 22.24
CA GLY A 164 -8.30 -14.51 22.49
C GLY A 164 -8.32 -13.25 21.62
N LYS A 165 -7.64 -13.25 20.45
CA LYS A 165 -7.60 -12.09 19.54
C LYS A 165 -8.98 -11.69 19.01
N SER A 166 -9.72 -12.65 18.46
CA SER A 166 -11.06 -12.41 17.88
C SER A 166 -12.09 -12.04 18.94
N GLU A 167 -12.01 -12.64 20.15
CA GLU A 167 -12.86 -12.26 21.29
C GLU A 167 -12.57 -10.82 21.75
N ALA A 168 -11.31 -10.40 21.79
CA ALA A 168 -10.95 -9.03 22.11
C ALA A 168 -11.46 -8.04 21.04
N ALA A 169 -11.37 -8.41 19.76
CA ALA A 169 -11.91 -7.60 18.66
C ALA A 169 -13.44 -7.46 18.76
N LEU A 170 -14.16 -8.54 19.03
CA LEU A 170 -15.61 -8.49 19.20
C LEU A 170 -16.03 -7.57 20.36
N GLU A 171 -15.32 -7.64 21.49
CA GLU A 171 -15.59 -6.75 22.62
C GLU A 171 -15.30 -5.27 22.26
N LEU A 172 -14.23 -5.00 21.50
CA LEU A 172 -13.92 -3.66 20.96
C LEU A 172 -15.03 -3.16 20.03
N ILE A 173 -15.54 -4.01 19.13
CA ILE A 173 -16.66 -3.68 18.24
C ILE A 173 -17.91 -3.29 19.05
N ARG A 174 -18.27 -4.08 20.06
CA ARG A 174 -19.39 -3.78 20.97
C ARG A 174 -19.22 -2.47 21.73
N ARG A 175 -18.00 -1.98 21.89
CA ARG A 175 -17.66 -0.71 22.51
C ARG A 175 -17.61 0.45 21.52
N GLY A 176 -17.95 0.20 20.23
CA GLY A 176 -18.04 1.23 19.19
C GLY A 176 -16.80 1.39 18.33
N HIS A 177 -15.83 0.47 18.40
CA HIS A 177 -14.68 0.42 17.52
C HIS A 177 -14.98 -0.34 16.23
N ARG A 178 -14.10 -0.27 15.25
CA ARG A 178 -14.34 -0.80 13.90
C ARG A 178 -13.40 -1.94 13.57
N LEU A 179 -13.97 -3.06 13.11
CA LEU A 179 -13.19 -4.17 12.54
C LEU A 179 -12.66 -3.81 11.16
N VAL A 180 -11.39 -4.10 10.93
CA VAL A 180 -10.79 -4.07 9.59
C VAL A 180 -10.58 -5.49 9.07
N SER A 181 -9.95 -6.35 9.89
CA SER A 181 -9.72 -7.74 9.54
C SER A 181 -9.62 -8.62 10.77
N ASP A 182 -10.10 -9.87 10.67
CA ASP A 182 -9.87 -10.95 11.63
C ASP A 182 -9.10 -12.09 10.96
N ASP A 183 -8.26 -12.77 11.73
CA ASP A 183 -7.40 -13.90 11.38
C ASP A 183 -6.28 -13.56 10.37
N VAL A 184 -6.58 -12.92 9.24
CA VAL A 184 -5.63 -12.64 8.16
C VAL A 184 -5.62 -11.16 7.83
N VAL A 185 -4.49 -10.49 8.05
CA VAL A 185 -4.27 -9.07 7.72
C VAL A 185 -3.28 -8.95 6.56
N GLU A 186 -3.72 -8.36 5.45
CA GLU A 186 -2.84 -7.97 4.36
C GLU A 186 -2.26 -6.59 4.65
N ILE A 187 -0.94 -6.50 4.79
CA ILE A 187 -0.22 -5.25 5.08
C ILE A 187 0.50 -4.78 3.83
N LYS A 188 0.27 -3.53 3.43
CA LYS A 188 0.96 -2.87 2.32
C LYS A 188 1.77 -1.68 2.81
N ARG A 189 2.99 -1.54 2.27
CA ARG A 189 3.82 -0.36 2.54
C ARG A 189 3.53 0.73 1.52
N VAL A 190 2.69 1.70 1.87
CA VAL A 190 2.33 2.82 1.00
C VAL A 190 3.34 3.98 1.03
N SER A 191 4.18 4.03 2.08
CA SER A 191 5.29 4.99 2.16
C SER A 191 6.40 4.49 3.09
N LYS A 192 7.51 5.24 3.18
CA LYS A 192 8.61 4.95 4.12
C LYS A 192 8.19 4.98 5.60
N LYS A 193 7.01 5.51 5.92
CA LYS A 193 6.54 5.67 7.30
C LYS A 193 5.13 5.13 7.53
N SER A 194 4.45 4.63 6.49
CA SER A 194 3.04 4.25 6.60
C SER A 194 2.80 2.86 6.06
N LEU A 195 2.16 2.05 6.88
CA LEU A 195 1.67 0.71 6.57
C LEU A 195 0.15 0.73 6.64
N ILE A 196 -0.50 0.24 5.59
CA ILE A 196 -1.96 0.09 5.56
C ILE A 196 -2.29 -1.39 5.66
N GLY A 197 -3.18 -1.73 6.58
CA GLY A 197 -3.73 -3.07 6.73
C GLY A 197 -5.14 -3.17 6.15
N THR A 198 -5.40 -4.27 5.46
CA THR A 198 -6.70 -4.60 4.85
C THR A 198 -7.07 -6.05 5.14
N SER A 199 -8.34 -6.40 4.92
CA SER A 199 -8.81 -7.79 4.93
C SER A 199 -8.80 -8.35 3.51
N PRO A 200 -8.44 -9.64 3.31
CA PRO A 200 -8.74 -10.35 2.07
C PRO A 200 -10.23 -10.24 1.73
N GLU A 201 -10.56 -10.13 0.45
CA GLU A 201 -11.94 -9.91 0.00
C GLU A 201 -12.89 -11.01 0.47
N VAL A 202 -12.43 -12.27 0.48
CA VAL A 202 -13.21 -13.46 0.85
C VAL A 202 -13.60 -13.47 2.33
N THR A 203 -12.73 -12.96 3.23
CA THR A 203 -12.96 -12.98 4.70
C THR A 203 -13.38 -11.62 5.26
N ARG A 204 -13.58 -10.65 4.38
CA ARG A 204 -13.89 -9.26 4.78
C ARG A 204 -15.16 -9.17 5.60
N PHE A 205 -15.07 -8.54 6.77
CA PHE A 205 -16.14 -8.32 7.75
C PHE A 205 -16.58 -9.55 8.52
N PHE A 206 -15.96 -10.70 8.32
CA PHE A 206 -16.23 -11.90 9.10
C PHE A 206 -15.28 -12.01 10.29
N ILE A 207 -15.79 -12.54 11.40
CA ILE A 207 -15.05 -12.95 12.59
C ILE A 207 -15.33 -14.42 12.88
N GLU A 208 -14.29 -15.21 13.19
CA GLU A 208 -14.44 -16.56 13.68
C GLU A 208 -14.43 -16.59 15.22
N LEU A 209 -15.52 -17.04 15.81
CA LEU A 209 -15.64 -17.24 17.26
C LEU A 209 -15.80 -18.72 17.58
N ARG A 210 -14.89 -19.23 18.38
CA ARG A 210 -14.94 -20.65 18.76
C ARG A 210 -16.18 -20.99 19.56
N GLY A 211 -16.80 -22.11 19.18
CA GLY A 211 -18.03 -22.59 19.80
C GLY A 211 -19.30 -21.90 19.28
N ILE A 212 -19.16 -20.81 18.49
CA ILE A 212 -20.25 -20.10 17.85
C ILE A 212 -20.18 -20.25 16.33
N GLY A 213 -18.97 -20.13 15.74
CA GLY A 213 -18.73 -20.18 14.32
C GLY A 213 -18.40 -18.81 13.71
N ILE A 214 -18.72 -18.62 12.43
CA ILE A 214 -18.43 -17.40 11.68
C ILE A 214 -19.59 -16.40 11.85
N ILE A 215 -19.26 -15.16 12.19
CA ILE A 215 -20.19 -14.04 12.36
C ILE A 215 -19.88 -12.98 11.32
N ASP A 216 -20.92 -12.50 10.61
CA ASP A 216 -20.85 -11.29 9.78
C ASP A 216 -21.04 -10.05 10.65
N VAL A 217 -19.95 -9.36 10.94
CA VAL A 217 -19.92 -8.19 11.82
C VAL A 217 -20.72 -7.03 11.23
N LYS A 218 -20.62 -6.79 9.93
CA LYS A 218 -21.35 -5.72 9.26
C LYS A 218 -22.85 -5.90 9.32
N ASN A 219 -23.34 -7.14 9.12
CA ASN A 219 -24.76 -7.44 9.17
C ASN A 219 -25.30 -7.46 10.61
N LEU A 220 -24.47 -7.82 11.59
CA LEU A 220 -24.91 -7.96 12.98
C LEU A 220 -24.84 -6.64 13.77
N TYR A 221 -23.81 -5.83 13.52
CA TYR A 221 -23.50 -4.60 14.30
C TYR A 221 -23.62 -3.31 13.49
N GLY A 222 -23.93 -3.38 12.20
CA GLY A 222 -24.07 -2.22 11.34
C GLY A 222 -22.80 -1.84 10.57
N VAL A 223 -22.97 -0.97 9.58
CA VAL A 223 -21.88 -0.52 8.70
C VAL A 223 -20.82 0.31 9.44
N GLU A 224 -21.20 0.95 10.53
CA GLU A 224 -20.32 1.74 11.40
C GLU A 224 -19.32 0.88 12.19
N SER A 225 -19.57 -0.43 12.32
CA SER A 225 -18.72 -1.37 13.05
C SER A 225 -17.56 -1.93 12.23
N VAL A 226 -17.46 -1.57 10.94
CA VAL A 226 -16.45 -2.10 10.02
C VAL A 226 -15.72 -0.98 9.27
N LYS A 227 -14.52 -1.29 8.78
CA LYS A 227 -13.72 -0.40 7.95
C LYS A 227 -12.97 -1.21 6.90
N MET A 228 -12.78 -0.65 5.69
CA MET A 228 -12.13 -1.35 4.58
C MET A 228 -10.62 -1.48 4.77
N GLU A 229 -9.99 -0.43 5.30
CA GLU A 229 -8.56 -0.33 5.50
C GLU A 229 -8.22 0.59 6.66
N GLN A 230 -7.06 0.41 7.27
CA GLN A 230 -6.57 1.25 8.35
C GLN A 230 -5.05 1.32 8.35
N GLU A 231 -4.49 2.52 8.61
CA GLU A 231 -3.07 2.66 8.92
C GLU A 231 -2.74 1.94 10.23
N ILE A 232 -1.67 1.14 10.23
CA ILE A 232 -1.21 0.41 11.43
C ILE A 232 -0.33 1.35 12.25
N ASN A 233 -0.85 1.78 13.40
CA ASN A 233 -0.18 2.73 14.27
C ASN A 233 0.50 2.07 15.46
N LEU A 234 -0.06 0.95 15.95
CA LEU A 234 0.42 0.23 17.12
C LEU A 234 0.21 -1.27 16.95
N VAL A 235 1.19 -2.05 17.37
CA VAL A 235 1.10 -3.52 17.45
C VAL A 235 0.93 -3.92 18.90
N ILE A 236 -0.05 -4.80 19.17
CA ILE A 236 -0.23 -5.43 20.46
C ILE A 236 0.04 -6.92 20.32
N GLN A 237 1.13 -7.39 20.91
CA GLN A 237 1.51 -8.80 20.92
C GLN A 237 0.95 -9.43 22.19
N LEU A 238 -0.01 -10.34 22.01
CA LEU A 238 -0.58 -11.13 23.10
C LEU A 238 0.30 -12.35 23.35
N GLU A 239 0.64 -12.60 24.60
CA GLU A 239 1.38 -13.79 25.02
C GLU A 239 0.79 -14.39 26.29
N ASP A 240 1.00 -15.69 26.49
CA ASP A 240 0.60 -16.34 27.74
C ASP A 240 1.43 -15.81 28.90
N TRP A 241 0.78 -15.66 30.06
CA TRP A 241 1.46 -15.20 31.25
C TRP A 241 2.60 -16.14 31.68
N ASN A 242 3.80 -15.60 31.76
CA ASN A 242 4.95 -16.28 32.33
C ASN A 242 5.37 -15.61 33.64
N LYS A 243 5.48 -16.40 34.75
CA LYS A 243 5.88 -15.90 36.05
C LYS A 243 7.34 -15.43 36.11
N ASP A 244 8.17 -16.03 35.25
CA ASP A 244 9.62 -15.82 35.23
C ASP A 244 10.03 -14.73 34.21
N ALA A 245 9.08 -14.18 33.46
CA ALA A 245 9.32 -13.09 32.53
C ALA A 245 9.27 -11.74 33.24
N ASP A 246 10.21 -10.86 32.92
CA ASP A 246 10.21 -9.47 33.37
C ASP A 246 9.37 -8.62 32.40
N TYR A 247 8.24 -8.15 32.88
CA TYR A 247 7.33 -7.28 32.11
C TYR A 247 7.58 -5.82 32.45
N ASP A 248 7.81 -4.99 31.42
CA ASP A 248 7.90 -3.55 31.58
C ASP A 248 6.61 -3.01 32.23
N ARG A 249 6.72 -2.50 33.47
CA ARG A 249 5.61 -1.94 34.23
C ARG A 249 5.45 -0.44 34.04
N LEU A 250 6.50 0.22 33.63
CA LEU A 250 6.55 1.69 33.56
C LEU A 250 6.27 2.18 32.13
N GLY A 251 6.51 1.36 31.11
CA GLY A 251 6.33 1.76 29.71
C GLY A 251 7.34 2.81 29.25
N LEU A 252 8.54 2.81 29.88
CA LEU A 252 9.64 3.73 29.52
C LEU A 252 10.39 3.24 28.27
N GLU A 253 10.46 1.93 28.05
CA GLU A 253 11.10 1.36 26.88
C GLU A 253 10.13 1.31 25.71
N GLU A 254 10.50 1.94 24.61
CA GLU A 254 9.75 1.81 23.37
C GLU A 254 10.20 0.58 22.59
N LYS A 255 9.29 -0.37 22.44
CA LYS A 255 9.50 -1.57 21.60
C LYS A 255 8.89 -1.33 20.22
N TYR A 256 9.52 -1.93 19.21
CA TYR A 256 9.08 -1.82 17.83
C TYR A 256 9.07 -3.20 17.17
N VAL A 257 8.11 -3.38 16.27
CA VAL A 257 8.09 -4.52 15.32
C VAL A 257 8.30 -3.95 13.93
N GLU A 258 9.05 -4.68 13.11
CA GLU A 258 9.34 -4.26 11.75
C GLU A 258 8.52 -5.06 10.74
N TYR A 259 7.79 -4.35 9.88
CA TYR A 259 7.08 -4.91 8.74
C TYR A 259 7.51 -4.16 7.48
N LEU A 260 7.96 -4.89 6.45
CA LEU A 260 8.35 -4.32 5.15
C LEU A 260 9.36 -3.16 5.26
N GLY A 261 10.26 -3.19 6.27
CA GLY A 261 11.24 -2.13 6.53
C GLY A 261 10.71 -0.90 7.29
N ASN A 262 9.43 -0.93 7.71
CA ASN A 262 8.85 0.12 8.56
C ASN A 262 8.76 -0.38 10.01
N LYS A 263 9.23 0.45 10.96
CA LYS A 263 9.10 0.18 12.40
C LYS A 263 7.78 0.71 12.92
N VAL A 264 7.01 -0.15 13.58
CA VAL A 264 5.75 0.17 14.25
C VAL A 264 5.91 -0.02 15.74
N ALA A 265 5.46 0.94 16.55
CA ALA A 265 5.48 0.83 18.01
C ALA A 265 4.72 -0.43 18.45
N ALA A 266 5.23 -1.12 19.47
CA ALA A 266 4.67 -2.39 19.91
C ALA A 266 4.61 -2.49 21.44
N HIS A 267 3.56 -3.14 21.94
CA HIS A 267 3.44 -3.55 23.33
C HIS A 267 3.21 -5.06 23.42
N THR A 268 3.89 -5.70 24.36
CA THR A 268 3.67 -7.10 24.72
C THR A 268 2.72 -7.16 25.89
N LEU A 269 1.57 -7.79 25.73
CA LEU A 269 0.55 -7.94 26.78
C LEU A 269 0.42 -9.38 27.23
N PRO A 270 0.86 -9.70 28.45
CA PRO A 270 0.66 -11.01 29.03
C PRO A 270 -0.80 -11.22 29.44
N ILE A 271 -1.38 -12.33 28.99
CA ILE A 271 -2.78 -12.68 29.24
C ILE A 271 -2.91 -13.54 30.48
N ARG A 272 -3.86 -13.16 31.34
CA ARG A 272 -4.34 -13.98 32.46
C ARG A 272 -5.85 -14.14 32.37
N PRO A 273 -6.41 -15.27 32.82
CA PRO A 273 -7.85 -15.40 32.97
C PRO A 273 -8.48 -14.25 33.77
N GLY A 274 -9.59 -13.73 33.28
CA GLY A 274 -10.31 -12.61 33.93
C GLY A 274 -9.82 -11.21 33.56
N ARG A 275 -8.82 -11.06 32.70
CA ARG A 275 -8.35 -9.76 32.22
C ARG A 275 -9.19 -9.30 31.00
N ASN A 276 -9.75 -8.11 31.07
CA ASN A 276 -10.48 -7.55 29.93
C ASN A 276 -9.48 -6.91 28.94
N LEU A 277 -9.20 -7.61 27.84
CA LEU A 277 -8.24 -7.18 26.85
C LEU A 277 -8.69 -5.91 26.11
N ALA A 278 -9.98 -5.74 25.85
CA ALA A 278 -10.48 -4.57 25.13
C ALA A 278 -10.18 -3.26 25.89
N ILE A 279 -10.33 -3.25 27.20
CA ILE A 279 -9.99 -2.07 28.03
C ILE A 279 -8.51 -1.74 27.92
N ILE A 280 -7.65 -2.75 27.93
CA ILE A 280 -6.19 -2.54 27.85
C ILE A 280 -5.81 -2.03 26.45
N VAL A 281 -6.41 -2.57 25.40
CA VAL A 281 -6.21 -2.11 24.02
C VAL A 281 -6.65 -0.67 23.84
N GLU A 282 -7.83 -0.29 24.37
CA GLU A 282 -8.29 1.10 24.38
C GLU A 282 -7.32 2.05 25.09
N ALA A 283 -6.85 1.65 26.27
CA ALA A 283 -5.87 2.43 27.03
C ALA A 283 -4.53 2.57 26.27
N ALA A 284 -4.05 1.50 25.64
CA ALA A 284 -2.85 1.53 24.82
C ALA A 284 -2.99 2.46 23.61
N ALA A 285 -4.13 2.43 22.92
CA ALA A 285 -4.42 3.33 21.79
C ALA A 285 -4.42 4.79 22.21
N ILE A 286 -5.08 5.13 23.31
CA ILE A 286 -5.12 6.50 23.85
C ILE A 286 -3.72 6.96 24.27
N ASN A 287 -2.98 6.12 25.00
CA ASN A 287 -1.61 6.43 25.44
C ASN A 287 -0.67 6.63 24.24
N HIS A 288 -0.78 5.79 23.23
CA HIS A 288 -0.01 5.94 21.98
C HIS A 288 -0.30 7.30 21.32
N ARG A 289 -1.58 7.69 21.23
CA ARG A 289 -1.97 8.99 20.69
C ARG A 289 -1.42 10.15 21.51
N GLN A 290 -1.47 10.07 22.86
CA GLN A 290 -0.88 11.09 23.73
C GLN A 290 0.62 11.24 23.49
N LYS A 291 1.37 10.13 23.37
CA LYS A 291 2.80 10.15 23.02
C LYS A 291 3.05 10.86 21.68
N LYS A 292 2.25 10.55 20.65
CA LYS A 292 2.32 11.25 19.34
C LYS A 292 2.05 12.76 19.45
N MET A 293 1.26 13.19 20.43
CA MET A 293 0.99 14.61 20.71
C MET A 293 2.06 15.25 21.61
N GLY A 294 3.11 14.52 21.99
CA GLY A 294 4.25 15.03 22.76
C GLY A 294 4.13 14.87 24.27
N TYR A 295 3.12 14.15 24.79
CA TYR A 295 2.99 13.87 26.22
C TYR A 295 3.26 12.39 26.52
N ASN A 296 4.25 12.14 27.39
CA ASN A 296 4.59 10.79 27.86
C ASN A 296 4.41 10.72 29.39
N ALA A 297 3.35 10.06 29.84
CA ALA A 297 3.02 9.95 31.25
C ALA A 297 4.10 9.21 32.07
N ALA A 298 4.80 8.23 31.46
CA ALA A 298 5.87 7.50 32.14
C ALA A 298 7.10 8.39 32.39
N GLU A 299 7.49 9.20 31.40
CA GLU A 299 8.58 10.17 31.55
C GLU A 299 8.22 11.27 32.56
N GLU A 300 6.99 11.74 32.52
CA GLU A 300 6.50 12.74 33.46
C GLU A 300 6.53 12.21 34.92
N LEU A 301 6.07 10.98 35.12
CA LEU A 301 6.16 10.32 36.42
C LEU A 301 7.61 10.16 36.86
N TYR A 302 8.50 9.72 35.96
CA TYR A 302 9.92 9.56 36.24
C TYR A 302 10.57 10.86 36.67
N LYS A 303 10.32 11.96 35.96
CA LYS A 303 10.79 13.33 36.34
C LYS A 303 10.33 13.74 37.72
N ARG A 304 9.06 13.50 38.09
CA ARG A 304 8.52 13.80 39.41
C ARG A 304 9.19 12.99 40.52
N VAL A 305 9.41 11.70 40.27
CA VAL A 305 10.04 10.81 41.29
C VAL A 305 11.53 11.10 41.46
N THR A 306 12.24 11.48 40.42
CA THR A 306 13.68 11.78 40.45
C THR A 306 13.99 13.23 40.85
N GLY A 307 12.99 14.08 41.07
CA GLY A 307 13.19 15.48 41.40
C GLY A 307 13.77 16.34 40.26
N GLN A 308 13.70 15.85 39.01
CA GLN A 308 14.16 16.56 37.83
C GLN A 308 13.05 17.41 37.16
N MET A 309 12.17 18.00 37.99
CA MET A 309 11.24 19.02 37.46
C MET A 309 12.04 20.29 37.18
N GLU A 310 12.07 20.71 35.91
CA GLU A 310 12.44 22.08 35.56
C GLU A 310 11.35 23.02 36.13
N ASP A 311 11.79 24.03 36.91
CA ASP A 311 10.95 25.09 37.42
C ASP A 311 10.35 25.96 36.30
#